data_178dcebce9d4ffd4fbb95f0c37c6b6cc
#
_entry.id   178dcebce9d4ffd4fbb95f0c37c6b6cc
#
_cell.length_a   1.000
_cell.length_b   1.000
_cell.length_c   1.000
_cell.angle_alpha   90.00
_cell.angle_beta   90.00
_cell.angle_gamma   90.00
#
_symmetry.space_group_name_H-M   'P 1'
#
loop_
_entity.id
_entity.type
_entity.pdbx_description
1 polymer ?
#
loop_
_entity_poly.entity_id
_entity_poly.type
_entity_poly.pdbx_seq_one_letter_code
_entity_poly.pdbx_strand_id
1 'polypeptide(L)'
;MTGEISNIETSQIAMANLNYTHNQKHQLAYNFMMVHASKASVGDYLGMDADYQSSDTYEGFMRRQQTNDNLLFVNQLNTQWDLGKNFKLDAGLSYNTIQGNEPDRRINNLVKTSKGYVPMKGTGVQQRYFSELDEKDLNIRAGLTYKIYDGYDDLSNIQLGYMGRIVDDNFEATEYDMSVIKQSVFDIEHIALADYYNQENLKNGLFKLDRNVDEYGVQKNIHSAYAEATYQLSSHFIANVGLKYDDVHMNVDYNVNRGGTKGENEIDKSYFLPSLNLRYNFNDKHALRLAASKTYTLPQAKEISPFRYINVSFNSQGNPNLKPSDNYNVDLKWDFYISPSELFSITGFYKYIQNPISRIEIASAGGFLSYENIADHATVAGVEMEFKKDLFNRTLQDNGVSKLSLGINGA
;
A
#
# COMPACT_ATOMS: atom_id res chain seq x y z
N MET A 1 9.32 1.52 -27.92
CA MET A 1 9.00 0.08 -28.06
C MET A 1 7.50 -0.14 -28.05
N THR A 2 6.99 -1.08 -28.84
CA THR A 2 5.63 -1.62 -28.78
C THR A 2 5.67 -2.94 -28.04
N GLY A 3 4.65 -3.25 -27.20
CA GLY A 3 4.66 -4.47 -26.39
C GLY A 3 3.32 -5.19 -26.42
N GLU A 4 3.37 -6.51 -26.38
CA GLU A 4 2.23 -7.38 -26.14
C GLU A 4 2.41 -8.07 -24.79
N ILE A 5 1.36 -8.04 -23.96
CA ILE A 5 1.39 -8.62 -22.61
C ILE A 5 0.24 -9.60 -22.48
N SER A 6 0.58 -10.84 -22.13
CA SER A 6 -0.37 -11.90 -21.77
C SER A 6 -0.32 -12.17 -20.28
N ASN A 7 -1.47 -12.21 -19.60
CA ASN A 7 -1.57 -12.44 -18.17
C ASN A 7 -2.52 -13.59 -17.86
N ILE A 8 -2.18 -14.34 -16.80
CA ILE A 8 -3.09 -15.25 -16.11
C ILE A 8 -3.14 -14.82 -14.66
N GLU A 9 -4.35 -14.53 -14.17
CA GLU A 9 -4.57 -14.09 -12.79
C GLU A 9 -5.53 -15.06 -12.08
N THR A 10 -5.19 -15.43 -10.86
CA THR A 10 -6.03 -16.26 -9.99
C THR A 10 -6.15 -15.57 -8.64
N SER A 11 -7.39 -15.45 -8.16
CA SER A 11 -7.66 -14.91 -6.82
C SER A 11 -8.58 -15.87 -6.06
N GLN A 12 -8.22 -16.16 -4.82
CA GLN A 12 -8.98 -17.00 -3.90
C GLN A 12 -9.19 -16.22 -2.61
N ILE A 13 -10.44 -16.15 -2.16
CA ILE A 13 -10.80 -15.46 -0.92
C ILE A 13 -11.62 -16.42 -0.05
N ALA A 14 -11.21 -16.57 1.20
CA ALA A 14 -11.99 -17.27 2.22
C ALA A 14 -12.20 -16.35 3.41
N MET A 15 -13.43 -16.31 3.94
CA MET A 15 -13.79 -15.52 5.11
C MET A 15 -14.65 -16.32 6.07
N ALA A 16 -14.42 -16.14 7.38
CA ALA A 16 -15.26 -16.67 8.43
C ALA A 16 -15.45 -15.65 9.53
N ASN A 17 -16.69 -15.44 9.95
CA ASN A 17 -17.03 -14.51 11.02
C ASN A 17 -17.84 -15.25 12.08
N LEU A 18 -17.39 -15.21 13.33
CA LEU A 18 -18.08 -15.78 14.47
C LEU A 18 -18.40 -14.64 15.45
N ASN A 19 -19.68 -14.44 15.73
CA ASN A 19 -20.13 -13.43 16.68
C ASN A 19 -20.90 -14.09 17.81
N TYR A 20 -20.50 -13.78 19.03
CA TYR A 20 -21.20 -14.21 20.25
C TYR A 20 -21.61 -13.00 21.06
N THR A 21 -22.89 -12.92 21.40
CA THR A 21 -23.45 -11.87 22.25
C THR A 21 -24.03 -12.50 23.51
N HIS A 22 -23.54 -12.04 24.67
CA HIS A 22 -24.03 -12.48 25.98
C HIS A 22 -24.83 -11.35 26.62
N ASN A 23 -26.06 -11.66 27.06
CA ASN A 23 -26.97 -10.72 27.73
C ASN A 23 -27.16 -9.38 27.01
N GLN A 24 -27.04 -9.33 25.69
CA GLN A 24 -27.11 -8.11 24.85
C GLN A 24 -26.12 -6.99 25.26
N LYS A 25 -25.16 -7.28 26.15
CA LYS A 25 -24.22 -6.30 26.73
C LYS A 25 -22.75 -6.62 26.43
N HIS A 26 -22.47 -7.88 26.20
CA HIS A 26 -21.08 -8.31 25.97
C HIS A 26 -21.02 -8.98 24.62
N GLN A 27 -20.08 -8.56 23.79
CA GLN A 27 -19.89 -9.08 22.45
C GLN A 27 -18.47 -9.61 22.31
N LEU A 28 -18.34 -10.72 21.65
CA LEU A 28 -17.07 -11.29 21.23
C LEU A 28 -17.22 -11.64 19.74
N ALA A 29 -16.30 -11.12 18.93
CA ALA A 29 -16.29 -11.35 17.49
C ALA A 29 -14.91 -11.85 17.05
N TYR A 30 -14.89 -12.98 16.34
CA TYR A 30 -13.71 -13.47 15.66
C TYR A 30 -13.91 -13.37 14.16
N ASN A 31 -12.97 -12.72 13.47
CA ASN A 31 -12.95 -12.58 12.03
C ASN A 31 -11.68 -13.22 11.47
N PHE A 32 -11.88 -14.09 10.51
CA PHE A 32 -10.81 -14.69 9.71
C PHE A 32 -10.99 -14.28 8.26
N MET A 33 -9.89 -13.91 7.61
CA MET A 33 -9.83 -13.70 6.17
C MET A 33 -8.53 -14.25 5.61
N MET A 34 -8.63 -14.96 4.49
CA MET A 34 -7.51 -15.38 3.65
C MET A 34 -7.72 -14.78 2.26
N VAL A 35 -6.67 -14.18 1.72
CA VAL A 35 -6.61 -13.73 0.34
C VAL A 35 -5.36 -14.31 -0.29
N HIS A 36 -5.52 -15.11 -1.33
CA HIS A 36 -4.43 -15.61 -2.16
C HIS A 36 -4.61 -15.05 -3.57
N ALA A 37 -3.59 -14.33 -4.07
CA ALA A 37 -3.60 -13.73 -5.39
C ALA A 37 -2.32 -14.09 -6.12
N SER A 38 -2.46 -14.79 -7.24
CA SER A 38 -1.33 -15.15 -8.11
C SER A 38 -1.53 -14.54 -9.49
N LYS A 39 -0.44 -13.99 -10.04
CA LYS A 39 -0.40 -13.39 -11.38
C LYS A 39 0.85 -13.85 -12.10
N ALA A 40 0.65 -14.58 -13.20
CA ALA A 40 1.71 -14.90 -14.15
C ALA A 40 1.56 -14.01 -15.38
N SER A 41 2.66 -13.43 -15.86
CA SER A 41 2.68 -12.56 -17.03
C SER A 41 3.87 -12.85 -17.94
N VAL A 42 3.62 -12.71 -19.24
CA VAL A 42 4.65 -12.70 -20.29
C VAL A 42 4.46 -11.43 -21.10
N GLY A 43 5.49 -10.61 -21.17
CA GLY A 43 5.51 -9.39 -21.98
C GLY A 43 6.62 -9.48 -23.03
N ASP A 44 6.26 -9.32 -24.28
CA ASP A 44 7.17 -9.22 -25.41
C ASP A 44 7.19 -7.78 -25.93
N TYR A 45 8.35 -7.17 -25.97
CA TYR A 45 8.56 -5.77 -26.34
C TYR A 45 9.52 -5.69 -27.52
N LEU A 46 9.08 -5.08 -28.61
CA LEU A 46 9.85 -4.89 -29.82
C LEU A 46 9.99 -3.40 -30.15
N GLY A 47 11.14 -2.97 -30.60
CA GLY A 47 11.34 -1.61 -31.09
C GLY A 47 12.78 -1.14 -31.07
N MET A 48 12.95 0.14 -31.44
CA MET A 48 14.25 0.80 -31.44
C MET A 48 14.47 1.53 -30.13
N ASP A 49 15.65 1.36 -29.53
CA ASP A 49 16.07 2.04 -28.31
C ASP A 49 17.59 2.24 -28.32
N ALA A 50 18.04 3.31 -27.66
CA ALA A 50 19.46 3.63 -27.53
C ALA A 50 20.27 2.54 -26.80
N ASP A 51 19.63 1.77 -25.93
CA ASP A 51 20.27 0.67 -25.20
C ASP A 51 20.65 -0.50 -26.09
N TYR A 52 20.08 -0.59 -27.32
CA TYR A 52 20.42 -1.61 -28.33
C TYR A 52 21.51 -1.16 -29.33
N GLN A 53 22.44 -0.32 -28.89
CA GLN A 53 23.51 0.24 -29.71
C GLN A 53 24.42 -0.82 -30.39
N SER A 54 24.43 -2.04 -29.87
CA SER A 54 25.19 -3.15 -30.46
C SER A 54 24.51 -3.79 -31.68
N SER A 55 23.33 -3.35 -32.09
CA SER A 55 22.65 -3.80 -33.29
C SER A 55 22.92 -2.84 -34.46
N ASP A 56 22.91 -3.36 -35.68
CA ASP A 56 23.07 -2.55 -36.88
C ASP A 56 21.90 -1.56 -37.10
N THR A 57 20.77 -1.75 -36.43
CA THR A 57 19.53 -1.02 -36.62
C THR A 57 18.98 -0.38 -35.34
N TYR A 58 19.67 -0.49 -34.20
CA TYR A 58 19.17 -0.12 -32.87
C TYR A 58 17.85 -0.83 -32.52
N GLU A 59 17.50 -1.89 -33.20
CA GLU A 59 16.30 -2.67 -32.97
C GLU A 59 16.58 -3.79 -31.98
N GLY A 60 15.74 -3.86 -30.96
CA GLY A 60 15.84 -4.86 -29.91
C GLY A 60 14.51 -5.52 -29.61
N PHE A 61 14.60 -6.67 -28.96
CA PHE A 61 13.49 -7.44 -28.44
C PHE A 61 13.75 -7.74 -26.97
N MET A 62 12.77 -7.45 -26.11
CA MET A 62 12.81 -7.83 -24.70
C MET A 62 11.66 -8.78 -24.40
N ARG A 63 11.95 -9.92 -23.80
CA ARG A 63 10.95 -10.79 -23.17
C ARG A 63 11.09 -10.71 -21.66
N ARG A 64 10.00 -10.34 -20.99
CA ARG A 64 9.86 -10.42 -19.54
C ARG A 64 8.80 -11.45 -19.17
N GLN A 65 9.20 -12.42 -18.37
CA GLN A 65 8.33 -13.41 -17.77
C GLN A 65 8.38 -13.20 -16.26
N GLN A 66 7.22 -13.15 -15.61
CA GLN A 66 7.14 -12.86 -14.17
C GLN A 66 5.96 -13.59 -13.56
N THR A 67 6.16 -14.14 -12.39
CA THR A 67 5.09 -14.66 -11.55
C THR A 67 5.14 -13.94 -10.20
N ASN A 68 4.01 -13.42 -9.76
CA ASN A 68 3.82 -12.91 -8.41
C ASN A 68 2.83 -13.81 -7.69
N ASP A 69 3.13 -14.20 -6.46
CA ASP A 69 2.30 -15.05 -5.62
C ASP A 69 2.19 -14.43 -4.23
N ASN A 70 1.00 -13.92 -3.90
CA ASN A 70 0.76 -13.17 -2.69
C ASN A 70 -0.29 -13.86 -1.83
N LEU A 71 0.00 -14.03 -0.54
CA LEU A 71 -0.89 -14.66 0.42
C LEU A 71 -1.01 -13.79 1.66
N LEU A 72 -2.23 -13.48 2.04
CA LEU A 72 -2.58 -12.72 3.24
C LEU A 72 -3.50 -13.56 4.13
N PHE A 73 -3.13 -13.70 5.39
CA PHE A 73 -4.02 -14.17 6.45
C PHE A 73 -4.27 -13.06 7.45
N VAL A 74 -5.54 -12.82 7.77
CA VAL A 74 -5.98 -11.88 8.79
C VAL A 74 -6.77 -12.63 9.85
N ASN A 75 -6.36 -12.50 11.11
CA ASN A 75 -7.05 -13.04 12.28
C ASN A 75 -7.32 -11.89 13.24
N GLN A 76 -8.59 -11.67 13.58
CA GLN A 76 -8.99 -10.58 14.47
C GLN A 76 -9.94 -11.10 15.52
N LEU A 77 -9.62 -10.83 16.78
CA LEU A 77 -10.49 -11.04 17.92
C LEU A 77 -10.86 -9.68 18.50
N ASN A 78 -12.13 -9.36 18.52
CA ASN A 78 -12.65 -8.12 19.07
C ASN A 78 -13.65 -8.43 20.17
N THR A 79 -13.63 -7.64 21.23
CA THR A 79 -14.59 -7.77 22.31
C THR A 79 -15.07 -6.39 22.77
N GLN A 80 -16.32 -6.35 23.20
CA GLN A 80 -16.97 -5.17 23.75
C GLN A 80 -17.76 -5.56 24.98
N TRP A 81 -17.56 -4.83 26.07
CA TRP A 81 -18.17 -5.11 27.37
C TRP A 81 -18.79 -3.86 27.95
N ASP A 82 -20.09 -3.87 28.20
CA ASP A 82 -20.75 -2.84 28.97
C ASP A 82 -20.53 -3.13 30.48
N LEU A 83 -19.75 -2.27 31.12
CA LEU A 83 -19.40 -2.35 32.53
C LEU A 83 -20.34 -1.44 33.37
N GLY A 84 -21.53 -1.91 33.62
CA GLY A 84 -22.57 -1.14 34.29
C GLY A 84 -23.29 -0.17 33.32
N LYS A 85 -23.71 0.99 33.81
CA LYS A 85 -24.47 1.97 33.00
C LYS A 85 -23.58 2.90 32.21
N ASN A 86 -22.44 3.29 32.75
CA ASN A 86 -21.64 4.41 32.23
C ASN A 86 -20.36 3.98 31.56
N PHE A 87 -19.86 2.79 31.83
CA PHE A 87 -18.58 2.34 31.27
C PHE A 87 -18.74 1.29 30.18
N LYS A 88 -17.91 1.40 29.15
CA LYS A 88 -17.78 0.44 28.07
C LYS A 88 -16.30 0.17 27.82
N LEU A 89 -15.94 -1.11 27.84
CA LEU A 89 -14.60 -1.58 27.49
C LEU A 89 -14.61 -2.14 26.07
N ASP A 90 -13.71 -1.70 25.23
CA ASP A 90 -13.45 -2.24 23.90
C ASP A 90 -12.02 -2.78 23.89
N ALA A 91 -11.83 -4.00 23.43
CA ALA A 91 -10.50 -4.56 23.22
C ALA A 91 -10.43 -5.33 21.91
N GLY A 92 -9.24 -5.37 21.31
CA GLY A 92 -9.00 -6.07 20.06
C GLY A 92 -7.59 -6.58 19.97
N LEU A 93 -7.45 -7.74 19.36
CA LEU A 93 -6.19 -8.38 19.00
C LEU A 93 -6.26 -8.77 17.53
N SER A 94 -5.27 -8.40 16.73
CA SER A 94 -5.15 -8.84 15.34
C SER A 94 -3.76 -9.38 15.09
N TYR A 95 -3.69 -10.56 14.47
CA TYR A 95 -2.45 -11.15 14.01
C TYR A 95 -2.57 -11.47 12.52
N ASN A 96 -1.75 -10.80 11.71
CA ASN A 96 -1.77 -10.92 10.27
C ASN A 96 -0.43 -11.46 9.79
N THR A 97 -0.48 -12.29 8.75
CA THR A 97 0.73 -12.72 8.04
C THR A 97 0.58 -12.42 6.55
N ILE A 98 1.62 -11.88 5.97
CA ILE A 98 1.67 -11.52 4.56
C ILE A 98 2.88 -12.22 3.95
N GLN A 99 2.66 -12.92 2.84
CA GLN A 99 3.72 -13.47 2.01
C GLN A 99 3.60 -12.82 0.62
N GLY A 100 4.71 -12.29 0.13
CA GLY A 100 4.78 -11.65 -1.18
C GLY A 100 5.95 -12.21 -1.97
N ASN A 101 5.68 -13.17 -2.84
CA ASN A 101 6.72 -13.92 -3.53
C ASN A 101 6.78 -13.56 -5.01
N GLU A 102 7.98 -13.47 -5.53
CA GLU A 102 8.27 -13.46 -6.96
C GLU A 102 9.12 -14.71 -7.27
N PRO A 103 8.48 -15.90 -7.42
CA PRO A 103 9.17 -17.17 -7.49
C PRO A 103 10.04 -17.37 -8.73
N ASP A 104 9.78 -16.64 -9.80
CA ASP A 104 10.63 -16.64 -11.00
C ASP A 104 10.30 -15.42 -11.87
N ARG A 105 11.25 -14.52 -12.02
CA ARG A 105 11.21 -13.46 -13.03
C ARG A 105 12.39 -13.62 -13.96
N ARG A 106 12.15 -13.56 -15.28
CA ARG A 106 13.16 -13.62 -16.32
C ARG A 106 13.07 -12.39 -17.18
N ILE A 107 14.20 -11.77 -17.45
CA ILE A 107 14.34 -10.68 -18.42
C ILE A 107 15.42 -11.08 -19.41
N ASN A 108 15.04 -11.13 -20.67
CA ASN A 108 15.95 -11.46 -21.77
C ASN A 108 15.89 -10.37 -22.84
N ASN A 109 17.03 -9.80 -23.14
CA ASN A 109 17.20 -8.77 -24.15
C ASN A 109 17.97 -9.34 -25.34
N LEU A 110 17.42 -9.16 -26.53
CA LEU A 110 18.02 -9.56 -27.79
C LEU A 110 18.22 -8.34 -28.68
N VAL A 111 19.28 -8.32 -29.47
CA VAL A 111 19.56 -7.28 -30.47
C VAL A 111 19.45 -7.86 -31.86
N LYS A 112 18.93 -7.08 -32.79
CA LYS A 112 18.81 -7.48 -34.21
C LYS A 112 20.15 -7.34 -34.91
N THR A 113 20.51 -8.38 -35.64
CA THR A 113 21.68 -8.41 -36.53
C THR A 113 21.23 -8.78 -37.95
N SER A 114 22.13 -8.71 -38.92
CA SER A 114 21.87 -9.17 -40.32
C SER A 114 21.49 -10.66 -40.40
N LYS A 115 21.77 -11.46 -39.36
CA LYS A 115 21.48 -12.91 -39.32
C LYS A 115 20.23 -13.26 -38.50
N GLY A 116 19.62 -12.31 -37.83
CA GLY A 116 18.52 -12.52 -36.88
C GLY A 116 18.80 -11.90 -35.52
N TYR A 117 18.02 -12.27 -34.52
CA TYR A 117 18.18 -11.76 -33.15
C TYR A 117 19.20 -12.58 -32.37
N VAL A 118 20.07 -11.90 -31.64
CA VAL A 118 21.07 -12.54 -30.77
C VAL A 118 20.97 -12.00 -29.34
N PRO A 119 21.28 -12.81 -28.32
CA PRO A 119 21.28 -12.33 -26.94
C PRO A 119 22.23 -11.14 -26.77
N MET A 120 21.75 -10.07 -26.19
CA MET A 120 22.54 -8.90 -25.88
C MET A 120 23.61 -9.25 -24.84
N LYS A 121 24.85 -8.81 -25.06
CA LYS A 121 25.96 -8.94 -24.11
C LYS A 121 25.97 -7.77 -23.15
N GLY A 122 26.31 -8.02 -21.91
CA GLY A 122 26.45 -7.01 -20.86
C GLY A 122 26.02 -7.55 -19.51
N THR A 123 26.37 -6.84 -18.47
CA THR A 123 25.95 -7.13 -17.10
C THR A 123 24.54 -6.55 -16.89
N GLY A 124 23.64 -7.32 -16.28
CA GLY A 124 22.30 -6.85 -15.94
C GLY A 124 21.29 -6.85 -17.10
N VAL A 125 21.67 -7.33 -18.29
CA VAL A 125 20.78 -7.34 -19.47
C VAL A 125 20.04 -8.68 -19.64
N GLN A 126 20.59 -9.76 -19.09
CA GLN A 126 19.97 -11.08 -19.07
C GLN A 126 19.85 -11.49 -17.61
N GLN A 127 18.63 -11.61 -17.10
CA GLN A 127 18.41 -11.79 -15.66
C GLN A 127 17.43 -12.90 -15.34
N ARG A 128 17.68 -13.58 -14.23
CA ARG A 128 16.70 -14.40 -13.54
C ARG A 128 16.67 -14.01 -12.06
N TYR A 129 15.49 -13.77 -11.54
CA TYR A 129 15.30 -13.19 -10.24
C TYR A 129 14.24 -13.95 -9.43
N PHE A 130 14.48 -14.10 -8.16
CA PHE A 130 13.61 -14.72 -7.18
C PHE A 130 13.54 -13.82 -5.96
N SER A 131 12.36 -13.64 -5.39
CA SER A 131 12.26 -12.94 -4.10
C SER A 131 11.15 -13.50 -3.23
N GLU A 132 11.35 -13.40 -1.93
CA GLU A 132 10.43 -13.77 -0.88
C GLU A 132 10.30 -12.62 0.11
N LEU A 133 9.06 -12.29 0.46
CA LEU A 133 8.69 -11.33 1.50
C LEU A 133 7.81 -12.04 2.51
N ASP A 134 8.20 -12.01 3.78
CA ASP A 134 7.42 -12.50 4.90
C ASP A 134 7.21 -11.39 5.93
N GLU A 135 5.97 -10.93 6.12
CA GLU A 135 5.60 -9.94 7.13
C GLU A 135 4.67 -10.55 8.18
N LYS A 136 4.94 -10.27 9.45
CA LYS A 136 4.08 -10.55 10.59
C LYS A 136 3.68 -9.23 11.24
N ASP A 137 2.39 -9.02 11.43
CA ASP A 137 1.83 -7.79 11.97
C ASP A 137 0.89 -8.12 13.14
N LEU A 138 1.31 -7.80 14.36
CA LEU A 138 0.53 -7.93 15.58
C LEU A 138 -0.01 -6.56 15.99
N ASN A 139 -1.34 -6.46 16.12
CA ASN A 139 -2.00 -5.25 16.60
C ASN A 139 -2.81 -5.56 17.88
N ILE A 140 -2.65 -4.73 18.88
CA ILE A 140 -3.37 -4.80 20.15
C ILE A 140 -4.05 -3.45 20.39
N ARG A 141 -5.29 -3.46 20.85
CA ARG A 141 -5.99 -2.25 21.27
C ARG A 141 -6.81 -2.52 22.51
N ALA A 142 -6.90 -1.52 23.40
CA ALA A 142 -7.82 -1.50 24.52
C ALA A 142 -8.29 -0.06 24.77
N GLY A 143 -9.57 0.14 24.94
CA GLY A 143 -10.18 1.44 25.19
C GLY A 143 -11.28 1.36 26.23
N LEU A 144 -11.30 2.31 27.17
CA LEU A 144 -12.34 2.48 28.15
C LEU A 144 -13.11 3.76 27.85
N THR A 145 -14.39 3.64 27.60
CA THR A 145 -15.30 4.76 27.34
C THR A 145 -16.16 5.00 28.55
N TYR A 146 -16.22 6.26 29.02
CA TYR A 146 -17.16 6.75 30.02
C TYR A 146 -18.26 7.54 29.31
N LYS A 147 -19.53 7.08 29.42
CA LYS A 147 -20.71 7.73 28.85
C LYS A 147 -21.18 8.83 29.78
N ILE A 148 -21.44 10.01 29.25
CA ILE A 148 -21.95 11.18 29.96
C ILE A 148 -23.41 11.34 29.59
N TYR A 149 -24.30 11.26 30.57
CA TYR A 149 -25.74 11.47 30.37
C TYR A 149 -26.03 12.96 30.62
N ASP A 150 -26.09 13.74 29.56
CA ASP A 150 -26.28 15.20 29.61
C ASP A 150 -27.68 15.66 29.17
N GLY A 151 -28.61 14.69 28.97
CA GLY A 151 -29.98 14.95 28.56
C GLY A 151 -30.19 15.01 27.05
N TYR A 152 -29.12 14.75 26.28
CA TYR A 152 -29.15 14.56 24.83
C TYR A 152 -29.01 13.06 24.48
N ASP A 153 -28.93 12.72 23.20
CA ASP A 153 -29.01 11.36 22.66
C ASP A 153 -27.81 10.43 22.98
N ASP A 154 -27.32 10.42 24.25
CA ASP A 154 -26.21 9.59 24.74
C ASP A 154 -24.91 9.69 23.90
N LEU A 155 -24.69 10.79 23.20
CA LEU A 155 -23.53 10.99 22.36
C LEU A 155 -22.28 11.45 23.12
N SER A 156 -22.49 12.07 24.30
CA SER A 156 -21.38 12.61 25.08
C SER A 156 -20.61 11.50 25.80
N ASN A 157 -19.31 11.47 25.59
CA ASN A 157 -18.44 10.46 26.18
C ASN A 157 -16.98 10.92 26.24
N ILE A 158 -16.21 10.27 27.11
CA ILE A 158 -14.75 10.37 27.17
C ILE A 158 -14.19 8.97 26.99
N GLN A 159 -13.23 8.82 26.10
CA GLN A 159 -12.54 7.58 25.87
C GLN A 159 -11.04 7.74 26.14
N LEU A 160 -10.48 6.77 26.85
CA LEU A 160 -9.03 6.63 27.06
C LEU A 160 -8.63 5.26 26.53
N GLY A 161 -7.48 5.16 25.90
CA GLY A 161 -7.06 3.86 25.40
C GLY A 161 -5.59 3.77 25.04
N TYR A 162 -5.23 2.54 24.72
CA TYR A 162 -3.91 2.13 24.28
C TYR A 162 -4.01 1.35 22.97
N MET A 163 -3.03 1.55 22.09
CA MET A 163 -2.84 0.76 20.87
C MET A 163 -1.37 0.40 20.76
N GLY A 164 -1.10 -0.86 20.40
CA GLY A 164 0.25 -1.35 20.10
C GLY A 164 0.27 -1.99 18.73
N ARG A 165 1.31 -1.73 17.95
CA ARG A 165 1.56 -2.41 16.68
C ARG A 165 3.00 -2.87 16.60
N ILE A 166 3.21 -4.15 16.32
CA ILE A 166 4.52 -4.78 16.18
C ILE A 166 4.55 -5.44 14.81
N VAL A 167 5.49 -5.02 13.98
CA VAL A 167 5.70 -5.56 12.63
C VAL A 167 7.11 -6.12 12.54
N ASP A 168 7.22 -7.32 12.00
CA ASP A 168 8.47 -7.97 11.59
C ASP A 168 8.33 -8.34 10.12
N ASP A 169 9.12 -7.71 9.26
CA ASP A 169 9.11 -7.85 7.81
C ASP A 169 10.51 -8.26 7.35
N ASN A 170 10.62 -9.38 6.64
CA ASN A 170 11.85 -9.92 6.13
C ASN A 170 11.75 -10.12 4.62
N PHE A 171 12.70 -9.59 3.90
CA PHE A 171 12.79 -9.70 2.46
C PHE A 171 14.14 -10.25 2.04
N GLU A 172 14.12 -11.25 1.17
CA GLU A 172 15.32 -11.77 0.48
C GLU A 172 15.06 -11.81 -1.03
N ALA A 173 16.07 -11.41 -1.79
CA ALA A 173 16.06 -11.53 -3.23
C ALA A 173 17.36 -12.15 -3.73
N THR A 174 17.25 -13.11 -4.64
CA THR A 174 18.40 -13.67 -5.37
C THR A 174 18.26 -13.32 -6.84
N GLU A 175 19.26 -12.64 -7.37
CA GLU A 175 19.37 -12.32 -8.79
C GLU A 175 20.54 -13.07 -9.42
N TYR A 176 20.31 -13.68 -10.57
CA TYR A 176 21.33 -14.25 -11.43
C TYR A 176 21.47 -13.40 -12.67
N ASP A 177 22.65 -12.78 -12.85
CA ASP A 177 23.05 -12.21 -14.13
C ASP A 177 23.60 -13.32 -15.03
N MET A 178 23.06 -13.44 -16.24
CA MET A 178 23.47 -14.42 -17.23
C MET A 178 24.34 -13.72 -18.29
N SER A 179 25.64 -13.60 -18.01
CA SER A 179 26.59 -12.95 -18.93
C SER A 179 26.87 -13.82 -20.15
N VAL A 180 26.45 -13.36 -21.33
CA VAL A 180 26.57 -14.08 -22.62
C VAL A 180 28.01 -14.05 -23.13
N ILE A 181 28.58 -15.21 -23.39
CA ILE A 181 29.95 -15.38 -23.95
C ILE A 181 29.85 -15.67 -25.45
N LYS A 182 29.07 -16.70 -25.85
CA LYS A 182 28.83 -17.08 -27.23
C LYS A 182 27.38 -16.86 -27.59
N GLN A 183 27.12 -16.05 -28.60
CA GLN A 183 25.75 -15.73 -29.03
C GLN A 183 25.23 -16.85 -29.96
N SER A 184 23.94 -17.14 -29.81
CA SER A 184 23.16 -17.95 -30.77
C SER A 184 22.17 -17.04 -31.47
N VAL A 185 21.84 -17.37 -32.74
CA VAL A 185 20.85 -16.63 -33.53
C VAL A 185 19.47 -17.21 -33.29
N PHE A 186 18.49 -16.33 -33.05
CA PHE A 186 17.09 -16.68 -32.87
C PHE A 186 16.22 -16.08 -33.96
N ASP A 187 15.20 -16.83 -34.35
CA ASP A 187 14.06 -16.32 -35.09
C ASP A 187 13.05 -15.70 -34.11
N ILE A 188 12.60 -14.49 -34.40
CA ILE A 188 11.69 -13.77 -33.49
C ILE A 188 10.33 -14.46 -33.34
N GLU A 189 9.87 -15.17 -34.36
CA GLU A 189 8.59 -15.90 -34.34
C GLU A 189 8.65 -17.18 -33.50
N HIS A 190 9.86 -17.72 -33.25
CA HIS A 190 10.09 -18.99 -32.57
C HIS A 190 11.20 -18.88 -31.52
N ILE A 191 11.17 -17.83 -30.68
CA ILE A 191 12.20 -17.60 -29.68
C ILE A 191 12.09 -18.61 -28.54
N ALA A 192 12.91 -19.64 -28.55
CA ALA A 192 13.05 -20.65 -27.52
C ALA A 192 14.25 -20.33 -26.60
N LEU A 193 14.13 -19.26 -25.77
CA LEU A 193 15.21 -18.82 -24.87
C LEU A 193 15.65 -19.90 -23.87
N ALA A 194 14.72 -20.78 -23.46
CA ALA A 194 15.04 -21.90 -22.57
C ALA A 194 16.05 -22.89 -23.22
N ASP A 195 16.08 -22.99 -24.55
CA ASP A 195 17.04 -23.86 -25.26
C ASP A 195 18.45 -23.28 -25.25
N TYR A 196 18.59 -21.97 -25.06
CA TYR A 196 19.88 -21.32 -24.86
C TYR A 196 20.31 -21.27 -23.42
N TYR A 197 19.42 -20.80 -22.50
CA TYR A 197 19.72 -20.65 -21.07
C TYR A 197 19.43 -21.94 -20.29
N ASN A 198 20.16 -23.00 -20.61
CA ASN A 198 20.04 -24.31 -19.99
C ASN A 198 21.37 -24.74 -19.31
N GLN A 199 21.30 -25.83 -18.55
CA GLN A 199 22.44 -26.34 -17.77
C GLN A 199 23.60 -26.85 -18.66
N GLU A 200 23.28 -27.40 -19.82
CA GLU A 200 24.29 -27.91 -20.78
C GLU A 200 25.10 -26.75 -21.35
N ASN A 201 24.44 -25.72 -21.83
CA ASN A 201 25.09 -24.53 -22.39
C ASN A 201 25.88 -23.74 -21.34
N LEU A 202 25.44 -23.74 -20.09
CA LEU A 202 26.21 -23.20 -18.97
C LEU A 202 27.51 -23.97 -18.77
N LYS A 203 27.46 -25.32 -18.75
CA LYS A 203 28.66 -26.18 -18.61
C LYS A 203 29.59 -26.02 -19.83
N ASN A 204 29.03 -25.82 -21.01
CA ASN A 204 29.79 -25.60 -22.27
C ASN A 204 30.34 -24.17 -22.40
N GLY A 205 30.09 -23.30 -21.41
CA GLY A 205 30.59 -21.93 -21.34
C GLY A 205 30.01 -20.98 -22.38
N LEU A 206 28.74 -21.19 -22.79
CA LEU A 206 28.06 -20.24 -23.67
C LEU A 206 27.65 -18.97 -22.91
N PHE A 207 27.39 -19.08 -21.62
CA PHE A 207 27.16 -17.96 -20.70
C PHE A 207 27.71 -18.30 -19.31
N LYS A 208 27.82 -17.27 -18.45
CA LYS A 208 28.18 -17.39 -17.04
C LYS A 208 27.04 -16.90 -16.17
N LEU A 209 26.98 -17.39 -14.94
CA LEU A 209 26.05 -16.93 -13.92
C LEU A 209 26.82 -16.20 -12.83
N ASP A 210 26.43 -14.96 -12.56
CA ASP A 210 26.85 -14.18 -11.40
C ASP A 210 25.65 -14.05 -10.45
N ARG A 211 25.81 -14.54 -9.21
CA ARG A 211 24.75 -14.53 -8.20
C ARG A 211 24.89 -13.31 -7.29
N ASN A 212 23.81 -12.56 -7.15
CA ASN A 212 23.67 -11.48 -6.19
C ASN A 212 22.54 -11.82 -5.22
N VAL A 213 22.72 -11.51 -3.95
CA VAL A 213 21.69 -11.66 -2.91
C VAL A 213 21.50 -10.32 -2.24
N ASP A 214 20.27 -9.85 -2.20
CA ASP A 214 19.86 -8.61 -1.53
C ASP A 214 18.88 -8.97 -0.43
N GLU A 215 19.10 -8.46 0.77
CA GLU A 215 18.31 -8.72 1.96
C GLU A 215 17.96 -7.42 2.65
N TYR A 216 16.76 -7.31 3.21
CA TYR A 216 16.44 -6.34 4.23
C TYR A 216 15.46 -6.91 5.26
N GLY A 217 15.60 -6.43 6.52
CA GLY A 217 14.67 -6.68 7.60
C GLY A 217 14.10 -5.37 8.13
N VAL A 218 12.81 -5.37 8.51
CA VAL A 218 12.16 -4.24 9.16
C VAL A 218 11.54 -4.68 10.48
N GLN A 219 11.96 -4.06 11.57
CA GLN A 219 11.30 -4.18 12.86
C GLN A 219 10.65 -2.84 13.19
N LYS A 220 9.34 -2.84 13.35
CA LYS A 220 8.58 -1.62 13.66
C LYS A 220 7.69 -1.83 14.87
N ASN A 221 7.94 -1.05 15.91
CA ASN A 221 7.17 -1.02 17.14
C ASN A 221 6.53 0.35 17.30
N ILE A 222 5.21 0.39 17.46
CA ILE A 222 4.46 1.63 17.70
C ILE A 222 3.62 1.41 18.93
N HIS A 223 3.88 2.22 19.96
CA HIS A 223 3.08 2.26 21.19
C HIS A 223 2.31 3.56 21.24
N SER A 224 1.01 3.48 21.42
CA SER A 224 0.13 4.64 21.37
C SER A 224 -0.73 4.71 22.62
N ALA A 225 -0.84 5.90 23.22
CA ALA A 225 -1.85 6.23 24.20
C ALA A 225 -2.74 7.34 23.63
N TYR A 226 -4.05 7.26 23.85
CA TYR A 226 -4.97 8.27 23.36
C TYR A 226 -6.03 8.64 24.38
N ALA A 227 -6.47 9.88 24.29
CA ALA A 227 -7.63 10.42 24.98
C ALA A 227 -8.52 11.14 23.96
N GLU A 228 -9.81 10.87 24.01
CA GLU A 228 -10.81 11.48 23.14
C GLU A 228 -12.04 11.85 23.95
N ALA A 229 -12.62 13.00 23.65
CA ALA A 229 -13.87 13.45 24.24
C ALA A 229 -14.83 13.86 23.12
N THR A 230 -16.01 13.27 23.12
CA THR A 230 -17.15 13.72 22.32
C THR A 230 -18.15 14.38 23.26
N TYR A 231 -18.56 15.58 22.95
CA TYR A 231 -19.53 16.31 23.77
C TYR A 231 -20.59 17.00 22.90
N GLN A 232 -21.84 16.75 23.21
CA GLN A 232 -22.99 17.42 22.62
C GLN A 232 -23.27 18.71 23.38
N LEU A 233 -22.76 19.82 22.84
CA LEU A 233 -22.89 21.16 23.48
C LEU A 233 -24.31 21.72 23.38
N SER A 234 -25.08 21.30 22.38
CA SER A 234 -26.49 21.62 22.22
C SER A 234 -27.16 20.60 21.27
N SER A 235 -28.49 20.68 21.10
CA SER A 235 -29.21 19.86 20.08
C SER A 235 -28.65 20.00 18.67
N HIS A 236 -27.91 21.08 18.40
CA HIS A 236 -27.39 21.39 17.06
C HIS A 236 -25.87 21.25 16.96
N PHE A 237 -25.12 21.23 18.06
CA PHE A 237 -23.67 21.32 18.05
C PHE A 237 -23.00 20.18 18.80
N ILE A 238 -22.18 19.40 18.07
CA ILE A 238 -21.38 18.31 18.59
C ILE A 238 -19.91 18.63 18.34
N ALA A 239 -19.08 18.50 19.37
CA ALA A 239 -17.64 18.62 19.30
C ALA A 239 -16.98 17.29 19.69
N ASN A 240 -15.96 16.90 18.95
CA ASN A 240 -15.08 15.79 19.28
C ASN A 240 -13.64 16.30 19.25
N VAL A 241 -12.91 16.10 20.34
CA VAL A 241 -11.51 16.50 20.51
C VAL A 241 -10.72 15.28 20.93
N GLY A 242 -9.64 15.01 20.24
CA GLY A 242 -8.74 13.88 20.52
C GLY A 242 -7.28 14.31 20.59
N LEU A 243 -6.53 13.61 21.40
CA LEU A 243 -5.07 13.66 21.43
C LEU A 243 -4.53 12.23 21.48
N LYS A 244 -3.70 11.87 20.53
CA LYS A 244 -2.98 10.61 20.51
C LYS A 244 -1.49 10.89 20.63
N TYR A 245 -0.81 10.14 21.45
CA TYR A 245 0.64 10.11 21.55
C TYR A 245 1.14 8.79 20.97
N ASP A 246 2.02 8.83 19.98
CA ASP A 246 2.67 7.66 19.41
C ASP A 246 4.16 7.70 19.72
N ASP A 247 4.67 6.60 20.24
CA ASP A 247 6.10 6.32 20.36
C ASP A 247 6.44 5.29 19.27
N VAL A 248 7.28 5.71 18.32
CA VAL A 248 7.59 4.97 17.11
C VAL A 248 9.06 4.60 17.11
N HIS A 249 9.32 3.32 17.11
CA HIS A 249 10.65 2.76 16.89
C HIS A 249 10.61 1.87 15.64
N MET A 250 11.35 2.23 14.61
CA MET A 250 11.47 1.46 13.35
C MET A 250 12.92 1.29 13.02
N ASN A 251 13.37 0.05 12.96
CA ASN A 251 14.70 -0.32 12.50
C ASN A 251 14.62 -1.03 11.15
N VAL A 252 15.50 -0.65 10.23
CA VAL A 252 15.64 -1.26 8.91
C VAL A 252 17.09 -1.64 8.71
N ASP A 253 17.39 -2.91 8.78
CA ASP A 253 18.70 -3.46 8.42
C ASP A 253 18.70 -3.94 6.97
N TYR A 254 19.81 -3.77 6.27
CA TYR A 254 19.92 -4.17 4.88
C TYR A 254 21.34 -4.64 4.53
N ASN A 255 21.38 -5.58 3.60
CA ASN A 255 22.62 -6.12 3.03
C ASN A 255 22.41 -6.29 1.51
N VAL A 256 22.86 -5.29 0.75
CA VAL A 256 22.69 -5.22 -0.71
C VAL A 256 24.01 -5.55 -1.37
N ASN A 257 24.08 -6.70 -2.04
CA ASN A 257 25.31 -7.22 -2.62
C ASN A 257 25.76 -6.40 -3.85
N ARG A 258 24.79 -5.97 -4.68
CA ARG A 258 25.05 -5.12 -5.84
C ARG A 258 25.32 -3.67 -5.40
N GLY A 259 26.60 -3.36 -5.22
CA GLY A 259 27.09 -2.07 -4.67
C GLY A 259 27.76 -2.21 -3.31
N GLY A 260 27.74 -3.42 -2.70
CA GLY A 260 28.46 -3.72 -1.45
C GLY A 260 27.96 -2.89 -0.27
N THR A 261 26.67 -2.55 -0.21
CA THR A 261 26.11 -1.66 0.80
C THR A 261 25.43 -2.49 1.90
N LYS A 262 26.04 -2.52 3.07
CA LYS A 262 25.42 -3.05 4.28
C LYS A 262 25.26 -1.93 5.28
N GLY A 263 24.10 -1.87 5.93
CA GLY A 263 23.85 -0.83 6.92
C GLY A 263 22.53 -1.04 7.65
N GLU A 264 22.23 -0.05 8.44
CA GLU A 264 21.06 0.03 9.30
C GLU A 264 20.53 1.46 9.26
N ASN A 265 19.21 1.61 9.31
CA ASN A 265 18.55 2.90 9.46
C ASN A 265 17.54 2.80 10.59
N GLU A 266 17.65 3.72 11.53
CA GLU A 266 16.78 3.78 12.70
C GLU A 266 15.92 5.06 12.66
N ILE A 267 14.62 4.91 12.86
CA ILE A 267 13.67 5.98 13.07
C ILE A 267 13.11 5.82 14.48
N ASP A 268 13.57 6.68 15.38
CA ASP A 268 13.09 6.77 16.76
C ASP A 268 12.45 8.14 16.95
N LYS A 269 11.12 8.18 17.05
CA LYS A 269 10.38 9.45 17.07
C LYS A 269 9.05 9.34 17.79
N SER A 270 8.81 10.32 18.67
CA SER A 270 7.52 10.47 19.33
C SER A 270 6.67 11.54 18.64
N TYR A 271 5.37 11.28 18.56
CA TYR A 271 4.40 12.18 17.92
C TYR A 271 3.26 12.55 18.85
N PHE A 272 2.92 13.84 18.89
CA PHE A 272 1.66 14.34 19.43
C PHE A 272 0.71 14.61 18.26
N LEU A 273 -0.43 13.95 18.25
CA LEU A 273 -1.38 13.88 17.14
C LEU A 273 -2.76 14.39 17.61
N PRO A 274 -2.95 15.72 17.65
CA PRO A 274 -4.25 16.29 17.96
C PRO A 274 -5.25 16.07 16.85
N SER A 275 -6.53 15.94 17.21
CA SER A 275 -7.67 15.90 16.29
C SER A 275 -8.83 16.72 16.82
N LEU A 276 -9.55 17.35 15.91
CA LEU A 276 -10.75 18.14 16.17
C LEU A 276 -11.80 17.80 15.11
N ASN A 277 -13.02 17.46 15.56
CA ASN A 277 -14.17 17.33 14.68
C ASN A 277 -15.33 18.13 15.28
N LEU A 278 -15.86 19.06 14.51
CA LEU A 278 -17.01 19.87 14.89
C LEU A 278 -18.14 19.59 13.90
N ARG A 279 -19.35 19.45 14.42
CA ARG A 279 -20.54 19.31 13.61
C ARG A 279 -21.60 20.30 14.11
N TYR A 280 -22.11 21.12 13.21
CA TYR A 280 -23.21 22.02 13.47
C TYR A 280 -24.39 21.72 12.53
N ASN A 281 -25.53 21.31 13.10
CA ASN A 281 -26.77 21.08 12.36
C ASN A 281 -27.59 22.37 12.39
N PHE A 282 -27.68 23.10 11.29
CA PHE A 282 -28.55 24.29 11.19
C PHE A 282 -30.01 23.91 11.35
N ASN A 283 -30.38 22.74 10.84
CA ASN A 283 -31.68 22.09 10.92
C ASN A 283 -31.53 20.62 10.50
N ASP A 284 -32.62 19.88 10.37
CA ASP A 284 -32.63 18.46 9.98
C ASP A 284 -32.07 18.19 8.56
N LYS A 285 -31.95 19.23 7.74
CA LYS A 285 -31.52 19.11 6.34
C LYS A 285 -30.11 19.64 6.11
N HIS A 286 -29.60 20.52 6.93
CA HIS A 286 -28.29 21.17 6.69
C HIS A 286 -27.35 20.96 7.84
N ALA A 287 -26.17 20.42 7.57
CA ALA A 287 -25.08 20.27 8.52
C ALA A 287 -23.79 20.85 7.95
N LEU A 288 -22.99 21.47 8.82
CA LEU A 288 -21.63 21.89 8.56
C LEU A 288 -20.69 21.08 9.44
N ARG A 289 -19.60 20.57 8.86
CA ARG A 289 -18.59 19.78 9.55
C ARG A 289 -17.22 20.40 9.30
N LEU A 290 -16.46 20.57 10.38
CA LEU A 290 -15.05 20.95 10.34
C LEU A 290 -14.24 19.80 10.94
N ALA A 291 -13.24 19.30 10.22
CA ALA A 291 -12.26 18.37 10.74
C ALA A 291 -10.86 18.98 10.62
N ALA A 292 -10.05 18.83 11.66
CA ALA A 292 -8.65 19.20 11.65
C ALA A 292 -7.83 18.13 12.37
N SER A 293 -6.68 17.73 11.82
CA SER A 293 -5.82 16.71 12.43
C SER A 293 -4.37 16.86 12.05
N LYS A 294 -3.49 16.40 12.94
CA LYS A 294 -2.10 16.11 12.65
C LYS A 294 -1.92 14.60 12.56
N THR A 295 -1.22 14.12 11.52
CA THR A 295 -0.81 12.73 11.32
C THR A 295 0.64 12.68 10.85
N TYR A 296 1.23 11.49 10.73
CA TYR A 296 2.55 11.31 10.14
C TYR A 296 2.56 10.17 9.13
N THR A 297 3.59 10.12 8.29
CA THR A 297 3.85 9.04 7.35
C THR A 297 5.28 8.55 7.52
N LEU A 298 5.46 7.28 7.85
CA LEU A 298 6.77 6.63 7.86
C LEU A 298 7.13 6.20 6.43
N PRO A 299 8.42 6.23 6.06
CA PRO A 299 8.88 5.61 4.82
C PRO A 299 8.53 4.12 4.81
N GLN A 300 8.21 3.59 3.63
CA GLN A 300 8.04 2.15 3.46
C GLN A 300 9.39 1.44 3.42
N ALA A 301 9.44 0.16 3.78
CA ALA A 301 10.66 -0.66 3.72
C ALA A 301 11.37 -0.56 2.36
N LYS A 302 10.61 -0.67 1.28
CA LYS A 302 11.09 -0.54 -0.10
C LYS A 302 11.66 0.85 -0.44
N GLU A 303 11.15 1.90 0.19
CA GLU A 303 11.61 3.28 -0.05
C GLU A 303 12.91 3.58 0.66
N ILE A 304 13.12 3.00 1.85
CA ILE A 304 14.27 3.30 2.71
C ILE A 304 15.44 2.31 2.51
N SER A 305 15.18 1.08 2.09
CA SER A 305 16.24 0.10 1.82
C SER A 305 16.89 0.37 0.46
N PRO A 306 18.23 0.46 0.34
CA PRO A 306 18.94 0.79 -0.90
C PRO A 306 18.95 -0.35 -1.93
N PHE A 307 18.05 -1.25 -1.82
CA PHE A 307 17.81 -2.38 -2.71
C PHE A 307 17.39 -1.91 -4.11
N ARG A 308 17.90 -2.58 -5.15
CA ARG A 308 17.59 -2.29 -6.55
C ARG A 308 16.55 -3.23 -7.10
N TYR A 309 15.51 -2.66 -7.72
CA TYR A 309 14.50 -3.40 -8.43
C TYR A 309 14.51 -3.04 -9.93
N ILE A 310 14.75 -4.05 -10.77
CA ILE A 310 14.81 -3.88 -12.22
C ILE A 310 13.40 -3.97 -12.81
N ASN A 311 13.00 -2.95 -13.53
CA ASN A 311 11.71 -2.90 -14.20
C ASN A 311 11.88 -2.68 -15.72
N VAL A 312 10.79 -2.77 -16.49
CA VAL A 312 10.80 -2.60 -17.94
C VAL A 312 11.21 -1.19 -18.36
N SER A 313 10.66 -0.18 -17.70
CA SER A 313 10.87 1.22 -18.11
C SER A 313 11.94 1.92 -17.27
N PHE A 314 11.91 1.76 -15.95
CA PHE A 314 12.85 2.41 -15.04
C PHE A 314 13.20 1.46 -13.90
N ASN A 315 14.47 1.37 -13.60
CA ASN A 315 14.94 0.71 -12.40
C ASN A 315 14.63 1.57 -11.18
N SER A 316 14.39 0.98 -10.04
CA SER A 316 14.16 1.72 -8.79
C SER A 316 15.14 1.31 -7.70
N GLN A 317 15.48 2.26 -6.82
CA GLN A 317 16.37 2.04 -5.68
C GLN A 317 15.86 2.85 -4.49
N GLY A 318 15.80 2.24 -3.30
CA GLY A 318 15.46 2.95 -2.08
C GLY A 318 16.56 3.92 -1.62
N ASN A 319 16.21 4.81 -0.69
CA ASN A 319 17.10 5.81 -0.10
C ASN A 319 17.07 5.70 1.43
N PRO A 320 18.18 5.24 2.07
CA PRO A 320 18.22 5.08 3.53
C PRO A 320 18.19 6.40 4.31
N ASN A 321 18.31 7.55 3.65
CA ASN A 321 18.31 8.86 4.30
C ASN A 321 16.91 9.50 4.43
N LEU A 322 15.86 8.76 4.09
CA LEU A 322 14.48 9.26 4.18
C LEU A 322 14.07 9.57 5.62
N LYS A 323 13.35 10.67 5.77
CA LYS A 323 12.77 11.10 7.04
C LYS A 323 11.24 10.96 6.98
N PRO A 324 10.57 10.64 8.10
CA PRO A 324 9.12 10.68 8.16
C PRO A 324 8.55 12.06 7.82
N SER A 325 7.36 12.04 7.20
CA SER A 325 6.59 13.26 6.93
C SER A 325 5.60 13.55 8.05
N ASP A 326 5.44 14.82 8.44
CA ASP A 326 4.34 15.30 9.29
C ASP A 326 3.24 15.90 8.42
N ASN A 327 1.98 15.49 8.63
CA ASN A 327 0.83 15.91 7.82
C ASN A 327 -0.17 16.68 8.68
N TYR A 328 -0.59 17.86 8.23
CA TYR A 328 -1.63 18.67 8.83
C TYR A 328 -2.80 18.75 7.86
N ASN A 329 -3.98 18.34 8.30
CA ASN A 329 -5.16 18.22 7.47
C ASN A 329 -6.27 19.11 8.02
N VAL A 330 -7.00 19.80 7.14
CA VAL A 330 -8.20 20.58 7.47
C VAL A 330 -9.23 20.34 6.39
N ASP A 331 -10.44 19.94 6.80
CA ASP A 331 -11.57 19.68 5.91
C ASP A 331 -12.78 20.45 6.40
N LEU A 332 -13.48 21.12 5.50
CA LEU A 332 -14.77 21.78 5.75
C LEU A 332 -15.81 21.21 4.80
N LYS A 333 -16.82 20.55 5.34
CA LYS A 333 -17.89 19.90 4.60
C LYS A 333 -19.25 20.49 4.93
N TRP A 334 -20.01 20.86 3.92
CA TRP A 334 -21.42 21.18 4.02
C TRP A 334 -22.26 20.06 3.41
N ASP A 335 -23.21 19.53 4.21
CA ASP A 335 -24.17 18.51 3.81
C ASP A 335 -25.55 19.11 3.68
N PHE A 336 -26.24 18.82 2.59
CA PHE A 336 -27.65 19.09 2.38
C PHE A 336 -28.41 17.78 2.14
N TYR A 337 -29.14 17.34 3.15
CA TYR A 337 -30.00 16.16 3.11
C TYR A 337 -31.34 16.54 2.49
N ILE A 338 -31.52 16.23 1.22
CA ILE A 338 -32.79 16.48 0.47
C ILE A 338 -33.89 15.59 1.05
N SER A 339 -33.52 14.29 1.32
CA SER A 339 -34.32 13.28 2.01
C SER A 339 -33.39 12.32 2.74
N PRO A 340 -33.88 11.32 3.52
CA PRO A 340 -33.01 10.33 4.16
C PRO A 340 -32.11 9.53 3.23
N SER A 341 -32.44 9.43 1.95
CA SER A 341 -31.69 8.70 0.93
C SER A 341 -31.01 9.60 -0.12
N GLU A 342 -31.24 10.91 -0.08
CA GLU A 342 -30.76 11.87 -1.06
C GLU A 342 -29.87 12.92 -0.39
N LEU A 343 -28.71 13.14 -0.96
CA LEU A 343 -27.67 14.01 -0.40
C LEU A 343 -27.06 14.87 -1.50
N PHE A 344 -26.82 16.13 -1.17
CA PHE A 344 -25.83 16.96 -1.84
C PHE A 344 -24.80 17.42 -0.84
N SER A 345 -23.50 17.24 -1.13
CA SER A 345 -22.45 17.73 -0.25
C SER A 345 -21.31 18.37 -1.03
N ILE A 346 -20.66 19.33 -0.39
CA ILE A 346 -19.44 19.98 -0.87
C ILE A 346 -18.42 19.92 0.27
N THR A 347 -17.19 19.46 -0.04
CA THR A 347 -16.06 19.42 0.88
C THR A 347 -14.92 20.22 0.29
N GLY A 348 -14.43 21.24 1.02
CA GLY A 348 -13.13 21.85 0.76
C GLY A 348 -12.09 21.22 1.68
N PHE A 349 -10.94 20.84 1.14
CA PHE A 349 -9.85 20.28 1.92
C PHE A 349 -8.54 21.00 1.67
N TYR A 350 -7.69 21.00 2.71
CA TYR A 350 -6.33 21.52 2.66
C TYR A 350 -5.42 20.60 3.47
N LYS A 351 -4.29 20.20 2.84
CA LYS A 351 -3.26 19.40 3.47
C LYS A 351 -1.92 20.11 3.33
N TYR A 352 -1.20 20.24 4.46
CA TYR A 352 0.18 20.71 4.53
C TYR A 352 1.05 19.53 4.98
N ILE A 353 2.08 19.20 4.21
CA ILE A 353 2.96 18.06 4.42
C ILE A 353 4.37 18.57 4.62
N GLN A 354 4.97 18.38 5.79
CA GLN A 354 6.40 18.64 6.03
C GLN A 354 7.22 17.43 5.60
N ASN A 355 8.40 17.67 5.02
CA ASN A 355 9.30 16.64 4.50
C ASN A 355 8.58 15.62 3.59
N PRO A 356 7.87 16.04 2.53
CA PRO A 356 7.13 15.13 1.67
C PRO A 356 8.09 14.15 0.98
N ILE A 357 7.78 12.85 1.10
CA ILE A 357 8.51 11.80 0.37
C ILE A 357 7.93 11.72 -1.04
N SER A 358 8.80 11.81 -2.04
CA SER A 358 8.41 11.64 -3.44
C SER A 358 9.41 10.79 -4.20
N ARG A 359 8.92 10.22 -5.29
CA ARG A 359 9.75 9.49 -6.23
C ARG A 359 10.44 10.47 -7.16
N ILE A 360 11.76 10.32 -7.31
CA ILE A 360 12.60 11.16 -8.14
C ILE A 360 13.37 10.33 -9.15
N GLU A 361 13.82 10.96 -10.24
CA GLU A 361 14.79 10.38 -11.14
C GLU A 361 16.20 10.78 -10.71
N ILE A 362 17.06 9.78 -10.50
CA ILE A 362 18.48 10.02 -10.23
C ILE A 362 19.18 10.24 -11.55
N ALA A 363 19.92 11.34 -11.69
CA ALA A 363 20.78 11.62 -12.83
C ALA A 363 21.89 10.55 -12.92
N SER A 364 21.62 9.47 -13.64
CA SER A 364 22.54 8.36 -13.87
C SER A 364 22.40 7.83 -15.27
N ALA A 365 23.45 7.24 -15.82
CA ALA A 365 23.42 6.62 -17.14
C ALA A 365 22.43 5.44 -17.26
N GLY A 366 21.91 4.94 -16.15
CA GLY A 366 21.01 3.77 -16.09
C GLY A 366 19.54 4.08 -15.86
N GLY A 367 19.10 5.37 -15.82
CA GLY A 367 17.69 5.72 -15.66
C GLY A 367 17.06 5.18 -14.37
N PHE A 368 17.65 5.48 -13.20
CA PHE A 368 17.14 5.02 -11.91
C PHE A 368 16.14 6.01 -11.31
N LEU A 369 15.06 5.47 -10.77
CA LEU A 369 14.16 6.17 -9.89
C LEU A 369 14.53 5.88 -8.43
N SER A 370 14.47 6.90 -7.57
CA SER A 370 14.67 6.76 -6.13
C SER A 370 13.62 7.57 -5.37
N TYR A 371 13.79 7.70 -4.08
CA TYR A 371 12.91 8.42 -3.18
C TYR A 371 13.68 9.49 -2.44
N GLU A 372 13.07 10.65 -2.25
CA GLU A 372 13.68 11.76 -1.51
C GLU A 372 12.61 12.57 -0.78
N ASN A 373 13.00 13.21 0.33
CA ASN A 373 12.21 14.30 0.89
C ASN A 373 12.47 15.52 0.02
N ILE A 374 11.64 15.73 -1.01
CA ILE A 374 11.90 16.66 -2.15
C ILE A 374 11.87 18.14 -1.79
N ALA A 375 11.29 18.49 -0.66
CA ALA A 375 11.14 19.87 -0.20
C ALA A 375 10.94 19.92 1.32
N ASP A 376 11.06 21.10 1.91
CA ASP A 376 10.70 21.32 3.32
C ASP A 376 9.20 21.12 3.54
N HIS A 377 8.38 21.46 2.57
CA HIS A 377 6.93 21.23 2.61
C HIS A 377 6.28 21.13 1.22
N ALA A 378 5.13 20.49 1.19
CA ALA A 378 4.20 20.48 0.07
C ALA A 378 2.79 20.80 0.56
N THR A 379 1.94 21.31 -0.34
CA THR A 379 0.52 21.57 -0.04
C THR A 379 -0.37 20.91 -1.07
N VAL A 380 -1.51 20.40 -0.61
CA VAL A 380 -2.56 19.87 -1.46
C VAL A 380 -3.88 20.52 -1.03
N ALA A 381 -4.63 21.10 -1.96
CA ALA A 381 -5.93 21.67 -1.70
C ALA A 381 -6.89 21.31 -2.82
N GLY A 382 -8.15 21.11 -2.50
CA GLY A 382 -9.16 20.79 -3.49
C GLY A 382 -10.58 20.94 -2.96
N VAL A 383 -11.53 20.70 -3.87
CA VAL A 383 -12.95 20.70 -3.58
C VAL A 383 -13.55 19.42 -4.13
N GLU A 384 -14.32 18.72 -3.29
CA GLU A 384 -15.05 17.51 -3.66
C GLU A 384 -16.55 17.80 -3.61
N MET A 385 -17.30 17.21 -4.53
CA MET A 385 -18.75 17.29 -4.57
C MET A 385 -19.35 15.89 -4.66
N GLU A 386 -20.42 15.67 -3.91
CA GLU A 386 -21.23 14.46 -3.96
C GLU A 386 -22.68 14.82 -4.16
N PHE A 387 -23.33 14.19 -5.11
CA PHE A 387 -24.76 14.30 -5.35
C PHE A 387 -25.39 12.92 -5.47
N LYS A 388 -26.42 12.67 -4.64
CA LYS A 388 -27.21 11.44 -4.68
C LYS A 388 -28.67 11.80 -4.71
N LYS A 389 -29.39 11.33 -5.73
CA LYS A 389 -30.79 11.62 -5.96
C LYS A 389 -31.56 10.36 -6.35
N ASP A 390 -32.75 10.17 -5.76
CA ASP A 390 -33.70 9.16 -6.16
C ASP A 390 -34.54 9.72 -7.31
N LEU A 391 -34.30 9.22 -8.53
CA LEU A 391 -35.02 9.64 -9.73
C LEU A 391 -36.40 9.02 -9.79
N PHE A 392 -36.55 7.83 -9.24
CA PHE A 392 -37.78 7.08 -9.23
C PHE A 392 -37.84 6.22 -7.98
N ASN A 393 -38.97 6.26 -7.27
CA ASN A 393 -39.24 5.41 -6.12
C ASN A 393 -40.73 5.08 -6.10
N ARG A 394 -41.09 3.81 -6.33
CA ARG A 394 -42.49 3.37 -6.37
C ARG A 394 -42.63 2.07 -5.58
N THR A 395 -43.61 2.06 -4.68
CA THR A 395 -44.05 0.83 -4.02
C THR A 395 -44.97 0.04 -4.97
N LEU A 396 -44.66 -1.22 -5.19
CA LEU A 396 -45.43 -2.14 -6.03
C LEU A 396 -46.62 -2.70 -5.24
N GLN A 397 -47.60 -3.31 -5.93
CA GLN A 397 -48.79 -3.87 -5.29
C GLN A 397 -48.51 -5.07 -4.36
N ASP A 398 -47.37 -5.72 -4.52
CA ASP A 398 -46.87 -6.84 -3.71
C ASP A 398 -45.96 -6.44 -2.53
N ASN A 399 -45.99 -5.15 -2.12
CA ASN A 399 -45.08 -4.53 -1.17
C ASN A 399 -43.62 -4.50 -1.63
N GLY A 400 -43.29 -4.85 -2.86
CA GLY A 400 -41.98 -4.62 -3.46
C GLY A 400 -41.69 -3.13 -3.68
N VAL A 401 -40.44 -2.74 -3.68
CA VAL A 401 -40.02 -1.36 -3.98
C VAL A 401 -39.21 -1.33 -5.27
N SER A 402 -39.69 -0.55 -6.24
CA SER A 402 -38.91 -0.25 -7.45
C SER A 402 -38.25 1.14 -7.29
N LYS A 403 -36.93 1.17 -7.31
CA LYS A 403 -36.16 2.40 -7.06
C LYS A 403 -35.06 2.57 -8.10
N LEU A 404 -34.91 3.78 -8.61
CA LEU A 404 -33.81 4.21 -9.46
C LEU A 404 -33.13 5.40 -8.80
N SER A 405 -31.84 5.26 -8.50
CA SER A 405 -31.03 6.33 -7.90
C SER A 405 -29.87 6.72 -8.81
N LEU A 406 -29.54 8.00 -8.84
CA LEU A 406 -28.37 8.57 -9.51
C LEU A 406 -27.38 9.03 -8.44
N GLY A 407 -26.12 8.64 -8.56
CA GLY A 407 -25.00 9.12 -7.75
C GLY A 407 -23.92 9.70 -8.66
N ILE A 408 -23.43 10.91 -8.32
CA ILE A 408 -22.32 11.59 -9.02
C ILE A 408 -21.35 12.09 -7.97
N ASN A 409 -20.08 11.76 -8.14
CA ASN A 409 -18.97 12.27 -7.34
C ASN A 409 -17.95 12.92 -8.26
N GLY A 410 -17.36 14.03 -7.80
CA GLY A 410 -16.29 14.74 -8.51
C GLY A 410 -15.32 15.40 -7.53
N ALA A 411 -14.02 15.44 -7.87
CA ALA A 411 -12.96 16.11 -7.13
C ALA A 411 -12.09 16.95 -8.06
#